data_b74588003675f48e04d8be8b32f19623
#
_entry.id   b74588003675f48e04d8be8b32f19623
#
_cell.length_a   1.000
_cell.length_b   1.000
_cell.length_c   1.000
_cell.angle_alpha   90.00
_cell.angle_beta   90.00
_cell.angle_gamma   90.00
#
_symmetry.space_group_name_H-M   'P 1'
#
loop_
_entity.id
_entity.type
_entity.pdbx_description
1 polymer ?
#
loop_
_entity_poly.entity_id
_entity_poly.type
_entity_poly.pdbx_seq_one_letter_code
_entity_poly.pdbx_strand_id
1 'polypeptide(L)'
;MKEPCSFDDYYLSFRYKPIKRGNKFFYIIGSREVEFMTVHKSKGLEADYVILLQCNKDTYGFPSLVSDNPVLGYVLTESDRFPYAEERRLFYVAITRAKIRTAIMYDRRFPSVFVDEFLHPEQISEESYVKHPNANKRWTQSADRFLLKLHREGKSIKYIASKMGRSQTSIIMRLDKLSKS
;
A
#
# COMPACT_ATOMS: atom_id res chain seq x y z
N MET A 1 -5.86 7.82 26.61
CA MET A 1 -6.72 7.54 25.44
C MET A 1 -5.80 7.39 24.24
N LYS A 2 -5.79 6.25 23.54
CA LYS A 2 -5.07 6.15 22.25
C LYS A 2 -5.82 7.01 21.26
N GLU A 3 -5.12 7.92 20.58
CA GLU A 3 -5.69 8.66 19.48
C GLU A 3 -6.19 7.68 18.40
N PRO A 4 -7.33 7.93 17.78
CA PRO A 4 -7.83 7.11 16.70
C PRO A 4 -6.84 7.13 15.54
N CYS A 5 -6.49 5.95 15.03
CA CYS A 5 -5.46 5.79 14.00
C CYS A 5 -5.91 6.22 12.60
N SER A 6 -7.21 6.42 12.40
CA SER A 6 -7.80 6.79 11.10
C SER A 6 -9.02 7.69 11.26
N PHE A 7 -9.37 8.38 10.18
CA PHE A 7 -10.61 9.18 10.11
C PHE A 7 -11.85 8.32 10.39
N ASP A 8 -11.86 7.10 9.89
CA ASP A 8 -12.98 6.17 10.07
C ASP A 8 -13.10 5.69 11.52
N ASP A 9 -11.97 5.40 12.17
CA ASP A 9 -11.94 5.06 13.60
C ASP A 9 -12.40 6.24 14.45
N TYR A 10 -12.00 7.46 14.09
CA TYR A 10 -12.45 8.69 14.75
C TYR A 10 -13.96 8.89 14.57
N TYR A 11 -14.45 8.79 13.34
CA TYR A 11 -15.87 8.98 13.04
C TYR A 11 -16.75 7.92 13.71
N LEU A 12 -16.33 6.66 13.68
CA LEU A 12 -17.03 5.56 14.33
C LEU A 12 -16.99 5.68 15.85
N SER A 13 -15.86 6.05 16.44
CA SER A 13 -15.73 6.23 17.89
C SER A 13 -16.53 7.39 18.40
N PHE A 14 -16.78 8.43 17.58
CA PHE A 14 -17.62 9.57 17.92
C PHE A 14 -19.10 9.24 17.88
N ARG A 15 -19.54 8.47 16.87
CA ARG A 15 -20.96 8.20 16.63
C ARG A 15 -21.45 6.90 17.27
N TYR A 16 -20.57 5.90 17.40
CA TYR A 16 -20.89 4.58 17.91
C TYR A 16 -19.92 4.18 19.00
N LYS A 17 -20.44 3.85 20.18
CA LYS A 17 -19.57 3.34 21.25
C LYS A 17 -19.17 1.90 20.96
N PRO A 18 -17.85 1.57 20.99
CA PRO A 18 -17.43 0.20 20.80
C PRO A 18 -17.82 -0.67 22.00
N ILE A 19 -18.30 -1.85 21.70
CA ILE A 19 -18.53 -2.91 22.69
C ILE A 19 -17.30 -3.82 22.70
N LYS A 20 -16.61 -3.90 23.85
CA LYS A 20 -15.46 -4.79 24.00
C LYS A 20 -15.93 -6.15 24.52
N ARG A 21 -15.59 -7.21 23.78
CA ARG A 21 -15.78 -8.62 24.20
C ARG A 21 -14.43 -9.34 24.08
N GLY A 22 -13.78 -9.61 25.22
CA GLY A 22 -12.41 -10.12 25.25
C GLY A 22 -11.44 -9.14 24.59
N ASN A 23 -10.69 -9.60 23.56
CA ASN A 23 -9.75 -8.77 22.81
C ASN A 23 -10.34 -8.20 21.50
N LYS A 24 -11.65 -8.29 21.31
CA LYS A 24 -12.35 -7.84 20.10
C LYS A 24 -13.17 -6.59 20.38
N PHE A 25 -13.26 -5.73 19.37
CA PHE A 25 -14.10 -4.54 19.39
C PHE A 25 -15.20 -4.67 18.34
N PHE A 26 -16.44 -4.45 18.78
CA PHE A 26 -17.63 -4.49 17.94
C PHE A 26 -18.34 -3.16 17.98
N TYR A 27 -18.97 -2.83 16.88
CA TYR A 27 -19.87 -1.68 16.78
C TYR A 27 -21.24 -2.15 16.35
N ILE A 28 -22.28 -1.60 16.95
CA ILE A 28 -23.65 -1.85 16.52
C ILE A 28 -24.04 -0.75 15.53
N ILE A 29 -24.25 -1.14 14.27
CA ILE A 29 -24.68 -0.23 13.19
C ILE A 29 -26.07 -0.67 12.73
N GLY A 30 -27.09 0.08 13.15
CA GLY A 30 -28.49 -0.33 13.00
C GLY A 30 -28.78 -1.59 13.83
N SER A 31 -29.18 -2.68 13.18
CA SER A 31 -29.40 -4.00 13.82
C SER A 31 -28.24 -4.97 13.64
N ARG A 32 -27.12 -4.52 13.10
CA ARG A 32 -25.97 -5.39 12.74
C ARG A 32 -24.79 -5.14 13.65
N GLU A 33 -24.13 -6.22 14.04
CA GLU A 33 -22.86 -6.19 14.74
C GLU A 33 -21.72 -6.22 13.72
N VAL A 34 -20.79 -5.27 13.82
CA VAL A 34 -19.64 -5.13 12.93
C VAL A 34 -18.36 -5.24 13.78
N GLU A 35 -17.51 -6.18 13.45
CA GLU A 35 -16.20 -6.36 14.07
C GLU A 35 -15.12 -5.59 13.28
N PHE A 36 -14.32 -4.79 13.97
CA PHE A 36 -13.17 -4.09 13.40
C PHE A 36 -11.88 -4.78 13.76
N MET A 37 -11.07 -5.05 12.75
CA MET A 37 -9.77 -5.68 12.94
C MET A 37 -8.80 -5.32 11.82
N THR A 38 -7.51 -5.52 12.05
CA THR A 38 -6.51 -5.43 10.99
C THR A 38 -6.61 -6.65 10.07
N VAL A 39 -6.15 -6.49 8.81
CA VAL A 39 -6.11 -7.60 7.85
C VAL A 39 -5.30 -8.79 8.40
N HIS A 40 -4.20 -8.53 9.09
CA HIS A 40 -3.41 -9.60 9.73
C HIS A 40 -4.22 -10.44 10.72
N LYS A 41 -5.09 -9.80 11.50
CA LYS A 41 -5.96 -10.50 12.47
C LYS A 41 -7.09 -11.26 11.81
N SER A 42 -7.45 -10.93 10.58
CA SER A 42 -8.51 -11.63 9.83
C SER A 42 -8.07 -12.99 9.26
N LYS A 43 -6.78 -13.30 9.30
CA LYS A 43 -6.25 -14.58 8.81
C LYS A 43 -6.88 -15.75 9.55
N GLY A 44 -7.49 -16.67 8.80
CA GLY A 44 -8.20 -17.82 9.36
C GLY A 44 -9.65 -17.55 9.82
N LEU A 45 -10.11 -16.31 9.77
CA LEU A 45 -11.50 -15.94 10.06
C LEU A 45 -12.28 -15.82 8.75
N GLU A 46 -13.62 -15.87 8.87
CA GLU A 46 -14.54 -15.67 7.76
C GLU A 46 -15.75 -14.85 8.24
N ALA A 47 -16.34 -14.09 7.32
CA ALA A 47 -17.56 -13.33 7.54
C ALA A 47 -18.44 -13.37 6.29
N ASP A 48 -19.74 -13.13 6.44
CA ASP A 48 -20.64 -13.06 5.29
C ASP A 48 -20.28 -11.85 4.41
N TYR A 49 -19.97 -10.73 5.04
CA TYR A 49 -19.61 -9.47 4.38
C TYR A 49 -18.32 -8.93 4.97
N VAL A 50 -17.44 -8.47 4.11
CA VAL A 50 -16.18 -7.82 4.48
C VAL A 50 -16.12 -6.44 3.84
N ILE A 51 -15.69 -5.44 4.59
CA ILE A 51 -15.45 -4.09 4.09
C ILE A 51 -13.97 -3.77 4.32
N LEU A 52 -13.25 -3.55 3.23
CA LEU A 52 -11.87 -3.08 3.28
C LEU A 52 -11.86 -1.55 3.25
N LEU A 53 -11.27 -0.96 4.27
CA LEU A 53 -11.14 0.48 4.40
C LEU A 53 -9.78 0.97 3.90
N GLN A 54 -9.71 2.26 3.56
CA GLN A 54 -8.45 2.96 3.24
C GLN A 54 -7.63 2.33 2.10
N CYS A 55 -8.28 1.78 1.08
CA CYS A 55 -7.59 1.29 -0.11
C CYS A 55 -7.11 2.45 -1.00
N ASN A 56 -6.34 3.37 -0.40
CA ASN A 56 -5.85 4.60 -1.02
C ASN A 56 -4.33 4.54 -1.22
N LYS A 57 -3.84 5.35 -2.14
CA LYS A 57 -2.42 5.62 -2.35
C LYS A 57 -1.94 6.63 -1.31
N ASP A 58 -1.68 6.16 -0.10
CA ASP A 58 -1.31 6.97 1.06
C ASP A 58 -0.26 6.22 1.90
N THR A 59 0.42 6.95 2.80
CA THR A 59 1.44 6.38 3.71
C THR A 59 0.84 5.28 4.58
N TYR A 60 -0.39 5.46 5.04
CA TYR A 60 -1.15 4.50 5.85
C TYR A 60 -2.28 3.83 5.08
N GLY A 61 -2.24 3.92 3.75
CA GLY A 61 -3.21 3.28 2.88
C GLY A 61 -3.01 1.75 2.79
N PHE A 62 -3.76 1.13 1.88
CA PHE A 62 -3.57 -0.28 1.58
C PHE A 62 -3.37 -0.46 0.07
N PRO A 63 -2.12 -0.73 -0.39
CA PRO A 63 -0.92 -1.12 0.37
C PRO A 63 -0.33 0.03 1.17
N SER A 64 0.28 -0.29 2.32
CA SER A 64 1.05 0.64 3.12
C SER A 64 2.32 1.06 2.36
N LEU A 65 2.63 2.36 2.38
CA LEU A 65 3.88 2.89 1.82
C LEU A 65 5.00 2.96 2.88
N VAL A 66 4.73 2.50 4.09
CA VAL A 66 5.76 2.37 5.14
C VAL A 66 6.76 1.33 4.68
N SER A 67 8.03 1.72 4.54
CA SER A 67 9.07 0.79 4.10
C SER A 67 9.35 -0.27 5.16
N ASP A 68 9.38 -1.52 4.74
CA ASP A 68 9.80 -2.64 5.57
C ASP A 68 11.23 -2.48 6.09
N ASN A 69 11.53 -3.12 7.22
CA ASN A 69 12.86 -3.12 7.80
C ASN A 69 13.87 -3.70 6.77
N PRO A 70 14.99 -3.02 6.50
CA PRO A 70 16.00 -3.46 5.53
C PRO A 70 16.53 -4.89 5.77
N VAL A 71 16.46 -5.39 6.99
CA VAL A 71 16.88 -6.76 7.36
C VAL A 71 16.01 -7.81 6.66
N LEU A 72 14.74 -7.54 6.40
CA LEU A 72 13.85 -8.47 5.69
C LEU A 72 14.32 -8.73 4.25
N GLY A 73 14.94 -7.75 3.61
CA GLY A 73 15.46 -7.89 2.25
C GLY A 73 16.58 -8.95 2.08
N TYR A 74 17.22 -9.37 3.17
CA TYR A 74 18.26 -10.44 3.15
C TYR A 74 17.66 -11.84 3.28
N VAL A 75 16.43 -11.96 3.76
CA VAL A 75 15.78 -13.24 4.05
C VAL A 75 14.73 -13.59 2.99
N LEU A 76 14.26 -12.61 2.22
CA LEU A 76 13.24 -12.80 1.19
C LEU A 76 13.82 -13.53 -0.02
N THR A 77 13.11 -14.55 -0.49
CA THR A 77 13.40 -15.26 -1.74
C THR A 77 13.19 -14.36 -2.97
N GLU A 78 13.74 -14.74 -4.13
CA GLU A 78 13.54 -13.96 -5.36
C GLU A 78 12.07 -13.80 -5.74
N SER A 79 11.25 -14.78 -5.45
CA SER A 79 9.79 -14.73 -5.65
C SER A 79 9.08 -13.68 -4.79
N ASP A 80 9.69 -13.23 -3.71
CA ASP A 80 9.12 -12.24 -2.79
C ASP A 80 9.58 -10.81 -3.10
N ARG A 81 10.34 -10.63 -4.16
CA ARG A 81 10.89 -9.31 -4.59
C ARG A 81 9.93 -8.48 -5.43
N PHE A 82 8.68 -8.92 -5.61
CA PHE A 82 7.65 -8.10 -6.27
C PHE A 82 7.30 -6.86 -5.46
N PRO A 83 7.00 -5.74 -6.11
CA PRO A 83 6.47 -4.59 -5.42
C PRO A 83 5.23 -4.96 -4.61
N TYR A 84 5.25 -4.63 -3.32
CA TYR A 84 4.15 -4.93 -2.39
C TYR A 84 3.78 -6.43 -2.29
N ALA A 85 4.75 -7.36 -2.41
CA ALA A 85 4.46 -8.80 -2.43
C ALA A 85 3.66 -9.25 -1.19
N GLU A 86 4.10 -8.83 0.00
CA GLU A 86 3.41 -9.15 1.25
C GLU A 86 2.05 -8.46 1.36
N GLU A 87 1.99 -7.17 1.00
CA GLU A 87 0.74 -6.42 0.98
C GLU A 87 -0.27 -7.01 -0.04
N ARG A 88 0.20 -7.55 -1.17
CA ARG A 88 -0.66 -8.29 -2.11
C ARG A 88 -1.22 -9.57 -1.52
N ARG A 89 -0.40 -10.33 -0.80
CA ARG A 89 -0.87 -11.52 -0.08
C ARG A 89 -1.92 -11.14 0.96
N LEU A 90 -1.70 -10.06 1.70
CA LEU A 90 -2.66 -9.54 2.68
C LEU A 90 -3.95 -9.07 2.00
N PHE A 91 -3.85 -8.38 0.87
CA PHE A 91 -5.02 -7.96 0.11
C PHE A 91 -5.84 -9.16 -0.37
N TYR A 92 -5.17 -10.17 -0.94
CA TYR A 92 -5.82 -11.40 -1.33
C TYR A 92 -6.49 -12.11 -0.14
N VAL A 93 -5.78 -12.22 0.98
CA VAL A 93 -6.36 -12.78 2.21
C VAL A 93 -7.60 -11.98 2.61
N ALA A 94 -7.55 -10.66 2.63
CA ALA A 94 -8.66 -9.82 3.04
C ALA A 94 -9.90 -9.99 2.15
N ILE A 95 -9.75 -9.96 0.82
CA ILE A 95 -10.88 -10.10 -0.10
C ILE A 95 -11.50 -11.49 -0.08
N THR A 96 -10.71 -12.51 0.26
CA THR A 96 -11.18 -13.91 0.34
C THR A 96 -11.81 -14.28 1.69
N ARG A 97 -11.88 -13.35 2.64
CA ARG A 97 -12.54 -13.60 3.93
C ARG A 97 -14.06 -13.54 3.85
N ALA A 98 -14.60 -12.93 2.81
CA ALA A 98 -16.05 -12.82 2.64
C ALA A 98 -16.64 -14.09 2.02
N LYS A 99 -17.72 -14.60 2.64
CA LYS A 99 -18.52 -15.70 2.08
C LYS A 99 -19.48 -15.23 0.98
N ILE A 100 -19.99 -14.01 1.11
CA ILE A 100 -21.02 -13.47 0.20
C ILE A 100 -20.45 -12.32 -0.62
N ARG A 101 -19.87 -11.28 0.02
CA ARG A 101 -19.42 -10.08 -0.69
C ARG A 101 -18.32 -9.33 0.07
N THR A 102 -17.35 -8.83 -0.68
CA THR A 102 -16.38 -7.84 -0.22
C THR A 102 -16.68 -6.48 -0.85
N ALA A 103 -16.67 -5.42 -0.03
CA ALA A 103 -16.70 -4.03 -0.47
C ALA A 103 -15.32 -3.41 -0.24
N ILE A 104 -14.81 -2.68 -1.23
CA ILE A 104 -13.53 -1.97 -1.15
C ILE A 104 -13.81 -0.48 -1.13
N MET A 105 -13.41 0.18 -0.03
CA MET A 105 -13.60 1.62 0.17
C MET A 105 -12.31 2.37 -0.15
N TYR A 106 -12.40 3.34 -1.04
CA TYR A 106 -11.28 4.17 -1.46
C TYR A 106 -11.73 5.58 -1.86
N ASP A 107 -10.81 6.55 -1.79
CA ASP A 107 -11.00 7.89 -2.37
C ASP A 107 -10.73 7.83 -3.88
N ARG A 108 -11.72 8.22 -4.68
CA ARG A 108 -11.61 8.22 -6.15
C ARG A 108 -10.46 9.06 -6.70
N ARG A 109 -10.00 10.05 -5.93
CA ARG A 109 -8.86 10.90 -6.33
C ARG A 109 -7.51 10.22 -6.13
N PHE A 110 -7.46 9.25 -5.22
CA PHE A 110 -6.21 8.60 -4.81
C PHE A 110 -6.40 7.08 -4.63
N PRO A 111 -6.88 6.36 -5.65
CA PRO A 111 -7.02 4.91 -5.55
C PRO A 111 -5.66 4.26 -5.29
N SER A 112 -5.64 3.18 -4.54
CA SER A 112 -4.43 2.40 -4.38
C SER A 112 -4.09 1.62 -5.66
N VAL A 113 -2.84 1.18 -5.78
CA VAL A 113 -2.40 0.35 -6.91
C VAL A 113 -3.24 -0.93 -7.04
N PHE A 114 -3.71 -1.50 -5.93
CA PHE A 114 -4.54 -2.72 -5.95
C PHE A 114 -5.95 -2.43 -6.46
N VAL A 115 -6.49 -1.26 -6.14
CA VAL A 115 -7.79 -0.81 -6.65
C VAL A 115 -7.70 -0.53 -8.15
N ASP A 116 -6.66 0.17 -8.58
CA ASP A 116 -6.42 0.46 -10.01
C ASP A 116 -6.30 -0.82 -10.82
N GLU A 117 -5.52 -1.79 -10.34
CA GLU A 117 -5.37 -3.09 -10.98
C GLU A 117 -6.68 -3.87 -11.03
N PHE A 118 -7.50 -3.77 -9.99
CA PHE A 118 -8.79 -4.46 -9.95
C PHE A 118 -9.83 -3.84 -10.89
N LEU A 119 -9.80 -2.50 -11.04
CA LEU A 119 -10.70 -1.77 -11.93
C LEU A 119 -10.27 -1.87 -13.40
N HIS A 120 -8.97 -2.00 -13.65
CA HIS A 120 -8.38 -1.96 -14.99
C HIS A 120 -7.46 -3.17 -15.24
N PRO A 121 -7.98 -4.41 -15.16
CA PRO A 121 -7.19 -5.62 -15.33
C PRO A 121 -6.51 -5.71 -16.71
N GLU A 122 -7.06 -5.05 -17.73
CA GLU A 122 -6.49 -4.96 -19.08
C GLU A 122 -5.20 -4.14 -19.16
N GLN A 123 -4.95 -3.29 -18.14
CA GLN A 123 -3.73 -2.46 -18.07
C GLN A 123 -2.60 -3.16 -17.31
N ILE A 124 -2.86 -4.31 -16.72
CA ILE A 124 -1.87 -5.14 -16.05
C ILE A 124 -1.10 -5.93 -17.13
N SER A 125 -0.16 -5.27 -17.79
CA SER A 125 0.81 -6.02 -18.59
C SER A 125 1.96 -6.48 -17.69
N GLU A 126 2.49 -7.67 -17.93
CA GLU A 126 3.73 -8.15 -17.28
C GLU A 126 4.86 -7.14 -17.44
N GLU A 127 4.86 -6.35 -18.52
CA GLU A 127 5.79 -5.23 -18.72
C GLU A 127 5.70 -4.14 -17.64
N SER A 128 4.56 -3.93 -16.99
CA SER A 128 4.45 -2.90 -15.94
C SER A 128 5.28 -3.24 -14.70
N TYR A 129 5.44 -4.52 -14.38
CA TYR A 129 6.29 -5.01 -13.28
C TYR A 129 7.76 -5.04 -13.67
N VAL A 130 8.06 -5.36 -14.94
CA VAL A 130 9.43 -5.38 -15.47
C VAL A 130 9.97 -3.96 -15.69
N LYS A 131 9.09 -2.99 -15.93
CA LYS A 131 9.46 -1.61 -16.31
C LYS A 131 10.25 -0.85 -15.26
N HIS A 132 10.08 -1.19 -13.97
CA HIS A 132 10.74 -0.48 -12.87
C HIS A 132 11.30 -1.42 -11.81
N PRO A 133 12.32 -2.22 -12.12
CA PRO A 133 12.87 -3.25 -11.21
C PRO A 133 13.44 -2.69 -9.90
N ASN A 134 13.64 -1.38 -9.83
CA ASN A 134 14.15 -0.69 -8.64
C ASN A 134 13.11 0.24 -8.00
N ALA A 135 11.82 0.11 -8.35
CA ALA A 135 10.77 1.04 -7.90
C ALA A 135 10.74 1.22 -6.38
N ASN A 136 10.86 0.13 -5.62
CA ASN A 136 10.76 0.13 -4.15
C ASN A 136 12.11 -0.05 -3.44
N LYS A 137 13.21 -0.08 -4.16
CA LYS A 137 14.53 -0.15 -3.53
C LYS A 137 14.89 1.19 -2.89
N ARG A 138 15.47 1.12 -1.70
CA ARG A 138 15.97 2.30 -0.99
C ARG A 138 16.96 3.08 -1.86
N TRP A 139 16.91 4.40 -1.79
CA TRP A 139 17.93 5.26 -2.37
C TRP A 139 19.21 5.17 -1.55
N THR A 140 20.29 4.76 -2.20
CA THR A 140 21.64 4.70 -1.63
C THR A 140 22.44 5.89 -2.07
N GLN A 141 23.52 6.23 -1.36
CA GLN A 141 24.43 7.29 -1.79
C GLN A 141 25.01 7.07 -3.20
N SER A 142 25.27 5.80 -3.55
CA SER A 142 25.74 5.46 -4.90
C SER A 142 24.67 5.74 -5.96
N ALA A 143 23.40 5.39 -5.67
CA ALA A 143 22.29 5.69 -6.56
C ALA A 143 22.07 7.21 -6.71
N ASP A 144 22.21 7.98 -5.63
CA ASP A 144 22.10 9.44 -5.66
C ASP A 144 23.22 10.08 -6.48
N ARG A 145 24.46 9.63 -6.31
CA ARG A 145 25.59 10.09 -7.12
C ARG A 145 25.40 9.79 -8.61
N PHE A 146 24.90 8.59 -8.91
CA PHE A 146 24.61 8.19 -10.29
C PHE A 146 23.48 9.01 -10.90
N LEU A 147 22.41 9.26 -10.14
CA LEU A 147 21.32 10.14 -10.53
C LEU A 147 21.81 11.55 -10.86
N LEU A 148 22.55 12.16 -9.94
CA LEU A 148 23.09 13.51 -10.12
C LEU A 148 24.07 13.60 -11.30
N LYS A 149 24.88 12.56 -11.54
CA LYS A 149 25.76 12.49 -12.70
C LYS A 149 24.95 12.55 -13.98
N LEU A 150 23.97 11.68 -14.17
CA LEU A 150 23.14 11.64 -15.37
C LEU A 150 22.35 12.93 -15.57
N HIS A 151 21.90 13.56 -14.48
CA HIS A 151 21.19 14.82 -14.54
C HIS A 151 22.10 15.97 -14.99
N ARG A 152 23.34 16.05 -14.48
CA ARG A 152 24.36 17.03 -14.91
C ARG A 152 24.79 16.83 -16.37
N GLU A 153 24.78 15.59 -16.85
CA GLU A 153 25.03 15.27 -18.28
C GLU A 153 23.86 15.65 -19.20
N GLY A 154 22.80 16.30 -18.67
CA GLY A 154 21.65 16.74 -19.44
C GLY A 154 20.75 15.60 -19.95
N LYS A 155 20.83 14.40 -19.36
CA LYS A 155 19.98 13.29 -19.76
C LYS A 155 18.52 13.54 -19.39
N SER A 156 17.59 13.17 -20.27
CA SER A 156 16.16 13.31 -20.00
C SER A 156 15.71 12.46 -18.80
N ILE A 157 14.70 12.93 -18.08
CA ILE A 157 14.10 12.18 -16.94
C ILE A 157 13.67 10.78 -17.37
N LYS A 158 13.12 10.65 -18.57
CA LYS A 158 12.72 9.35 -19.15
C LYS A 158 13.92 8.40 -19.29
N TYR A 159 15.04 8.90 -19.79
CA TYR A 159 16.29 8.13 -19.92
C TYR A 159 16.84 7.71 -18.56
N ILE A 160 16.89 8.64 -17.60
CA ILE A 160 17.38 8.41 -16.24
C ILE A 160 16.50 7.34 -15.57
N ALA A 161 15.17 7.46 -15.68
CA ALA A 161 14.21 6.52 -15.12
C ALA A 161 14.45 5.09 -15.67
N SER A 162 14.59 4.96 -16.97
CA SER A 162 14.89 3.68 -17.63
C SER A 162 16.23 3.10 -17.17
N LYS A 163 17.31 3.90 -17.13
CA LYS A 163 18.64 3.44 -16.72
C LYS A 163 18.71 3.05 -15.25
N MET A 164 17.94 3.72 -14.40
CA MET A 164 17.88 3.43 -12.96
C MET A 164 16.81 2.39 -12.59
N GLY A 165 16.00 1.95 -13.55
CA GLY A 165 14.90 1.02 -13.31
C GLY A 165 13.86 1.58 -12.32
N ARG A 166 13.58 2.87 -12.39
CA ARG A 166 12.65 3.58 -11.51
C ARG A 166 11.64 4.40 -12.33
N SER A 167 10.51 4.75 -11.73
CA SER A 167 9.53 5.61 -12.39
C SER A 167 10.05 7.04 -12.55
N GLN A 168 9.60 7.75 -13.57
CA GLN A 168 9.94 9.16 -13.79
C GLN A 168 9.58 10.02 -12.56
N THR A 169 8.43 9.77 -11.96
CA THR A 169 7.98 10.46 -10.74
C THR A 169 8.97 10.25 -9.58
N SER A 170 9.46 9.02 -9.39
CA SER A 170 10.46 8.71 -8.35
C SER A 170 11.78 9.46 -8.58
N ILE A 171 12.20 9.62 -9.84
CA ILE A 171 13.39 10.38 -10.20
C ILE A 171 13.20 11.86 -9.87
N ILE A 172 12.07 12.45 -10.27
CA ILE A 172 11.77 13.89 -10.01
C ILE A 172 11.74 14.17 -8.51
N MET A 173 11.01 13.36 -7.74
CA MET A 173 10.91 13.50 -6.29
C MET A 173 12.28 13.38 -5.60
N ARG A 174 13.14 12.48 -6.09
CA ARG A 174 14.48 12.33 -5.51
C ARG A 174 15.39 13.49 -5.84
N LEU A 175 15.35 14.02 -7.07
CA LEU A 175 16.09 15.24 -7.45
C LEU A 175 15.65 16.43 -6.61
N ASP A 176 14.34 16.65 -6.42
CA ASP A 176 13.82 17.72 -5.57
C ASP A 176 14.32 17.60 -4.13
N LYS A 177 14.33 16.38 -3.59
CA LYS A 177 14.87 16.13 -2.25
C LYS A 177 16.36 16.42 -2.14
N LEU A 178 17.15 16.06 -3.15
CA LEU A 178 18.61 16.30 -3.16
C LEU A 178 18.97 17.75 -3.43
N SER A 179 18.09 18.54 -4.06
CA SER A 179 18.30 19.96 -4.27
C SER A 179 18.06 20.81 -3.02
N LYS A 180 17.31 20.26 -2.04
CA LYS A 180 16.96 20.92 -0.77
C LYS A 180 17.85 20.49 0.40
N SER A 181 18.79 19.56 0.17
CA SER A 181 19.76 19.06 1.15
C SER A 181 21.12 19.71 0.95
#